data_17ae3eb14581cdb1abc02f441daa442b
#
_entry.id   17ae3eb14581cdb1abc02f441daa442b
#
_cell.length_a   1.000
_cell.length_b   1.000
_cell.length_c   1.000
_cell.angle_alpha   90.00
_cell.angle_beta   90.00
_cell.angle_gamma   90.00
#
_symmetry.space_group_name_H-M   'P 1'
#
loop_
_entity.id
_entity.type
_entity.pdbx_description
1 polymer ?
#
loop_
_entity_poly.entity_id
_entity_poly.type
_entity_poly.pdbx_seq_one_letter_code
_entity_poly.pdbx_strand_id
1 'polypeptide(L)'
;MKILNLFLVSLLLSSCGSGSNKQNPQELNYYDIKGFFEREIKELEKANPTVNKTTVYNQEEEIRTLKIEKWEQELALFSESDINKSSWKGSYKIDSLPNQLIYSAKEEDLRTRKIVIDFKDNKPSKFSIQNKNSNYLYTSIEDLTFYPDSLYIIHKKQKVVLLGGNDYKIVGKLKD
;
A
#
# COMPACT_ATOMS: atom_id res chain seq x y z
N MET A 1 -51.51 -63.16 -12.03
CA MET A 1 -51.77 -61.77 -12.49
C MET A 1 -51.43 -60.85 -11.39
N LYS A 2 -50.22 -60.23 -11.43
CA LYS A 2 -49.89 -59.02 -10.73
C LYS A 2 -48.62 -58.47 -11.40
N ILE A 3 -48.78 -57.36 -12.07
CA ILE A 3 -47.75 -56.67 -12.84
C ILE A 3 -46.92 -55.85 -11.86
N LEU A 4 -45.62 -56.15 -11.79
CA LEU A 4 -44.67 -55.46 -10.93
C LEU A 4 -44.03 -54.31 -11.76
N ASN A 5 -44.45 -53.07 -11.49
CA ASN A 5 -43.87 -51.87 -12.09
C ASN A 5 -42.50 -51.60 -11.47
N LEU A 6 -41.47 -51.80 -12.28
CA LEU A 6 -40.09 -51.43 -11.92
C LEU A 6 -39.88 -49.94 -12.26
N PHE A 7 -39.87 -49.09 -11.22
CA PHE A 7 -39.60 -47.67 -11.34
C PHE A 7 -38.08 -47.46 -11.41
N LEU A 8 -37.57 -47.16 -12.60
CA LEU A 8 -36.19 -46.83 -12.86
C LEU A 8 -35.94 -45.35 -12.45
N VAL A 9 -35.36 -45.16 -11.27
CA VAL A 9 -34.93 -43.84 -10.80
C VAL A 9 -33.60 -43.46 -11.46
N SER A 10 -33.66 -42.60 -12.45
CA SER A 10 -32.48 -41.98 -13.10
C SER A 10 -31.87 -40.91 -12.21
N LEU A 11 -30.70 -41.21 -11.63
CA LEU A 11 -29.94 -40.27 -10.80
C LEU A 11 -29.15 -39.33 -11.70
N LEU A 12 -29.65 -38.13 -11.92
CA LEU A 12 -28.92 -37.04 -12.61
C LEU A 12 -27.84 -36.51 -11.69
N LEU A 13 -26.61 -36.92 -11.91
CA LEU A 13 -25.43 -36.32 -11.30
C LEU A 13 -25.20 -34.93 -11.92
N SER A 14 -25.68 -33.89 -11.25
CA SER A 14 -25.34 -32.50 -11.56
C SER A 14 -23.87 -32.27 -11.23
N SER A 15 -23.02 -32.30 -12.25
CA SER A 15 -21.63 -31.88 -12.18
C SER A 15 -21.59 -30.37 -11.90
N CYS A 16 -21.35 -29.98 -10.66
CA CYS A 16 -20.93 -28.62 -10.32
C CYS A 16 -19.55 -28.37 -10.92
N GLY A 17 -19.52 -27.74 -12.09
CA GLY A 17 -18.29 -27.21 -12.64
C GLY A 17 -17.72 -26.15 -11.69
N SER A 18 -16.57 -26.44 -11.09
CA SER A 18 -15.76 -25.45 -10.39
C SER A 18 -15.33 -24.37 -11.36
N GLY A 19 -16.11 -23.31 -11.45
CA GLY A 19 -15.68 -22.09 -12.13
C GLY A 19 -14.46 -21.55 -11.42
N SER A 20 -13.28 -21.83 -11.96
CA SER A 20 -12.07 -21.08 -11.59
C SER A 20 -12.33 -19.62 -11.95
N ASN A 21 -12.61 -18.80 -10.96
CA ASN A 21 -12.58 -17.35 -11.08
C ASN A 21 -11.17 -16.96 -11.50
N LYS A 22 -10.92 -16.94 -12.80
CA LYS A 22 -9.81 -16.15 -13.36
C LYS A 22 -10.19 -14.72 -13.05
N GLN A 23 -9.65 -14.17 -11.95
CA GLN A 23 -9.66 -12.74 -11.74
C GLN A 23 -8.99 -12.15 -12.98
N ASN A 24 -9.77 -11.49 -13.83
CA ASN A 24 -9.22 -10.67 -14.91
C ASN A 24 -8.20 -9.73 -14.26
N PRO A 25 -6.98 -9.59 -14.82
CA PRO A 25 -6.03 -8.61 -14.31
C PRO A 25 -6.76 -7.28 -14.29
N GLN A 26 -6.90 -6.69 -13.09
CA GLN A 26 -7.55 -5.39 -12.94
C GLN A 26 -6.71 -4.40 -13.77
N GLU A 27 -7.33 -3.81 -14.78
CA GLU A 27 -6.66 -2.80 -15.59
C GLU A 27 -6.29 -1.61 -14.68
N LEU A 28 -4.98 -1.43 -14.47
CA LEU A 28 -4.47 -0.38 -13.61
C LEU A 28 -4.54 0.96 -14.34
N ASN A 29 -5.17 1.95 -13.73
CA ASN A 29 -5.26 3.30 -14.29
C ASN A 29 -4.04 4.16 -13.96
N TYR A 30 -3.27 3.75 -12.94
CA TYR A 30 -2.13 4.46 -12.38
C TYR A 30 -0.99 3.46 -12.13
N TYR A 31 0.18 3.96 -11.74
CA TYR A 31 1.30 3.10 -11.34
C TYR A 31 0.88 2.15 -10.20
N ASP A 32 1.31 0.90 -10.29
CA ASP A 32 1.01 -0.15 -9.32
C ASP A 32 1.83 0.02 -8.03
N ILE A 33 1.41 0.97 -7.19
CA ILE A 33 2.03 1.24 -5.89
C ILE A 33 1.95 -0.01 -5.00
N LYS A 34 0.76 -0.59 -4.89
CA LYS A 34 0.54 -1.75 -4.03
C LYS A 34 1.41 -2.93 -4.45
N GLY A 35 1.37 -3.31 -5.71
CA GLY A 35 2.17 -4.42 -6.21
C GLY A 35 3.69 -4.15 -6.15
N PHE A 36 4.13 -2.89 -6.29
CA PHE A 36 5.51 -2.52 -6.06
C PHE A 36 5.92 -2.83 -4.61
N PHE A 37 5.19 -2.30 -3.62
CA PHE A 37 5.53 -2.51 -2.21
C PHE A 37 5.34 -3.96 -1.75
N GLU A 38 4.39 -4.71 -2.31
CA GLU A 38 4.27 -6.15 -2.05
C GLU A 38 5.51 -6.95 -2.50
N ARG A 39 6.13 -6.55 -3.61
CA ARG A 39 7.41 -7.16 -4.08
C ARG A 39 8.58 -6.74 -3.19
N GLU A 40 8.71 -5.45 -2.88
CA GLU A 40 9.75 -4.94 -1.99
C GLU A 40 9.70 -5.61 -0.60
N ILE A 41 8.50 -5.75 -0.03
CA ILE A 41 8.30 -6.43 1.25
C ILE A 41 8.83 -7.87 1.19
N LYS A 42 8.50 -8.63 0.14
CA LYS A 42 8.99 -10.01 -0.02
C LYS A 42 10.52 -10.08 -0.14
N GLU A 43 11.13 -9.16 -0.87
CA GLU A 43 12.60 -9.11 -0.98
C GLU A 43 13.23 -8.73 0.36
N LEU A 44 12.68 -7.77 1.10
CA LEU A 44 13.15 -7.38 2.43
C LEU A 44 12.98 -8.50 3.47
N GLU A 45 11.87 -9.23 3.44
CA GLU A 45 11.65 -10.39 4.30
C GLU A 45 12.68 -11.50 4.02
N LYS A 46 12.97 -11.76 2.74
CA LYS A 46 13.95 -12.74 2.31
C LYS A 46 15.40 -12.33 2.66
N ALA A 47 15.76 -11.07 2.40
CA ALA A 47 17.08 -10.52 2.69
C ALA A 47 17.32 -10.35 4.19
N ASN A 48 16.25 -10.10 4.96
CA ASN A 48 16.27 -9.87 6.40
C ASN A 48 17.40 -8.92 6.86
N PRO A 49 17.47 -7.71 6.26
CA PRO A 49 18.57 -6.78 6.52
C PRO A 49 18.53 -6.25 7.95
N THR A 50 19.68 -5.84 8.44
CA THR A 50 19.76 -5.04 9.67
C THR A 50 19.35 -3.61 9.36
N VAL A 51 18.51 -3.01 10.21
CA VAL A 51 18.03 -1.64 10.05
C VAL A 51 18.52 -0.78 11.20
N ASN A 52 19.10 0.37 10.87
CA ASN A 52 19.32 1.44 11.84
C ASN A 52 18.05 2.32 11.86
N LYS A 53 17.20 2.11 12.87
CA LYS A 53 15.90 2.75 13.00
C LYS A 53 15.96 3.88 14.01
N THR A 54 15.70 5.11 13.54
CA THR A 54 15.47 6.28 14.38
C THR A 54 13.99 6.52 14.49
N THR A 55 13.47 6.62 15.69
CA THR A 55 12.07 6.97 15.98
C THR A 55 12.06 8.26 16.77
N VAL A 56 11.29 9.25 16.33
CA VAL A 56 11.04 10.49 17.06
C VAL A 56 9.55 10.58 17.37
N TYR A 57 9.21 10.75 18.63
CA TYR A 57 7.84 10.94 19.11
C TYR A 57 7.78 12.19 19.98
N ASN A 58 7.05 13.22 19.54
CA ASN A 58 6.91 14.48 20.28
C ASN A 58 8.24 15.06 20.79
N GLN A 59 9.30 15.04 19.96
CA GLN A 59 10.67 15.50 20.25
C GLN A 59 11.57 14.50 21.02
N GLU A 60 11.03 13.40 21.52
CA GLU A 60 11.83 12.33 22.11
C GLU A 60 12.36 11.43 20.99
N GLU A 61 13.68 11.26 20.94
CA GLU A 61 14.35 10.45 19.93
C GLU A 61 14.88 9.14 20.52
N GLU A 62 14.65 8.05 19.80
CA GLU A 62 15.24 6.75 20.09
C GLU A 62 15.90 6.18 18.84
N ILE A 63 17.10 5.63 18.98
CA ILE A 63 17.85 4.98 17.91
C ILE A 63 18.07 3.52 18.28
N ARG A 64 17.66 2.61 17.40
CA ARG A 64 17.88 1.16 17.56
C ARG A 64 18.44 0.56 16.28
N THR A 65 19.36 -0.39 16.45
CA THR A 65 19.80 -1.27 15.36
C THR A 65 19.12 -2.62 15.56
N LEU A 66 18.26 -3.02 14.64
CA LEU A 66 17.43 -4.21 14.78
C LEU A 66 17.11 -4.84 13.42
N LYS A 67 16.51 -6.02 13.42
CA LYS A 67 15.85 -6.62 12.26
C LYS A 67 14.35 -6.38 12.36
N ILE A 68 13.73 -6.04 11.24
CA ILE A 68 12.26 -5.83 11.18
C ILE A 68 11.61 -7.21 11.08
N GLU A 69 10.78 -7.57 12.05
CA GLU A 69 10.09 -8.86 12.07
C GLU A 69 8.96 -8.96 11.07
N LYS A 70 8.28 -7.83 10.79
CA LYS A 70 7.09 -7.76 9.93
C LYS A 70 7.18 -6.55 9.01
N TRP A 71 7.83 -6.73 7.86
CA TRP A 71 7.97 -5.69 6.85
C TRP A 71 6.63 -5.21 6.28
N GLU A 72 5.62 -6.10 6.20
CA GLU A 72 4.27 -5.72 5.79
C GLU A 72 3.68 -4.64 6.70
N GLN A 73 3.86 -4.75 8.02
CA GLN A 73 3.38 -3.74 8.97
C GLN A 73 4.22 -2.46 8.92
N GLU A 74 5.55 -2.60 8.77
CA GLU A 74 6.46 -1.46 8.72
C GLU A 74 6.21 -0.56 7.50
N LEU A 75 5.92 -1.15 6.33
CA LEU A 75 5.67 -0.45 5.08
C LEU A 75 4.18 -0.33 4.72
N ALA A 76 3.27 -0.65 5.64
CA ALA A 76 1.82 -0.65 5.39
C ALA A 76 1.32 0.69 4.82
N LEU A 77 1.77 1.83 5.38
CA LEU A 77 1.34 3.16 4.92
C LEU A 77 1.68 3.42 3.44
N PHE A 78 2.78 2.86 2.95
CA PHE A 78 3.15 2.95 1.53
C PHE A 78 2.21 2.12 0.66
N SER A 79 1.98 0.86 1.00
CA SER A 79 1.08 -0.04 0.26
C SER A 79 -0.37 0.47 0.27
N GLU A 80 -0.83 1.01 1.40
CA GLU A 80 -2.17 1.59 1.57
C GLU A 80 -2.37 2.91 0.81
N SER A 81 -1.28 3.53 0.33
CA SER A 81 -1.33 4.75 -0.47
C SER A 81 -1.66 4.46 -1.94
N ASP A 82 -1.96 3.21 -2.30
CA ASP A 82 -2.37 2.83 -3.64
C ASP A 82 -3.64 3.56 -4.08
N ILE A 83 -3.59 4.11 -5.30
CA ILE A 83 -4.66 4.91 -5.90
C ILE A 83 -5.45 4.16 -6.98
N ASN A 84 -5.16 2.89 -7.22
CA ASN A 84 -5.83 2.04 -8.21
C ASN A 84 -7.17 1.47 -7.68
N LYS A 85 -7.93 2.27 -6.93
CA LYS A 85 -9.29 1.91 -6.53
C LYS A 85 -10.27 2.23 -7.65
N SER A 86 -11.22 1.33 -7.90
CA SER A 86 -12.21 1.51 -8.98
C SER A 86 -12.99 2.83 -8.87
N SER A 87 -13.30 3.27 -7.63
CA SER A 87 -13.97 4.54 -7.35
C SER A 87 -13.10 5.77 -7.62
N TRP A 88 -11.78 5.62 -7.81
CA TRP A 88 -10.83 6.71 -8.02
C TRP A 88 -10.34 6.83 -9.46
N LYS A 89 -10.99 6.10 -10.38
CA LYS A 89 -10.69 6.22 -11.81
C LYS A 89 -10.91 7.66 -12.28
N GLY A 90 -9.84 8.29 -12.80
CA GLY A 90 -9.90 9.69 -13.26
C GLY A 90 -9.82 10.76 -12.16
N SER A 91 -9.69 10.37 -10.86
CA SER A 91 -9.62 11.31 -9.74
C SER A 91 -8.25 11.96 -9.53
N TYR A 92 -7.25 11.56 -10.33
CA TYR A 92 -5.91 12.13 -10.25
C TYR A 92 -5.50 12.79 -11.56
N LYS A 93 -4.85 13.96 -11.45
CA LYS A 93 -4.07 14.56 -12.53
C LYS A 93 -2.76 13.79 -12.63
N ILE A 94 -2.33 13.50 -13.85
CA ILE A 94 -1.09 12.79 -14.17
C ILE A 94 -0.17 13.77 -14.89
N ASP A 95 1.02 14.02 -14.33
CA ASP A 95 2.08 14.73 -14.98
C ASP A 95 3.27 13.76 -15.18
N SER A 96 3.61 13.49 -16.43
CA SER A 96 4.70 12.59 -16.82
C SER A 96 5.86 13.39 -17.37
N LEU A 97 7.00 13.31 -16.69
CA LEU A 97 8.27 13.93 -17.05
C LEU A 97 9.28 12.83 -17.43
N PRO A 98 10.40 13.12 -18.07
CA PRO A 98 11.34 12.09 -18.54
C PRO A 98 11.78 11.09 -17.47
N ASN A 99 11.99 11.53 -16.23
CA ASN A 99 12.45 10.67 -15.13
C ASN A 99 11.54 10.78 -13.90
N GLN A 100 10.30 11.24 -14.06
CA GLN A 100 9.41 11.45 -12.94
C GLN A 100 7.95 11.27 -13.35
N LEU A 101 7.17 10.61 -12.51
CA LEU A 101 5.73 10.46 -12.65
C LEU A 101 5.05 11.06 -11.44
N ILE A 102 4.09 11.96 -11.65
CA ILE A 102 3.42 12.69 -10.58
C ILE A 102 1.92 12.46 -10.69
N TYR A 103 1.32 12.03 -9.59
CA TYR A 103 -0.13 11.97 -9.41
C TYR A 103 -0.55 13.00 -8.38
N SER A 104 -1.53 13.84 -8.71
CA SER A 104 -2.09 14.84 -7.81
C SER A 104 -3.60 14.67 -7.72
N ALA A 105 -4.12 14.52 -6.51
CA ALA A 105 -5.55 14.42 -6.27
C ALA A 105 -6.27 15.67 -6.80
N LYS A 106 -7.37 15.47 -7.53
CA LYS A 106 -8.23 16.56 -8.03
C LYS A 106 -9.20 17.05 -6.95
N GLU A 107 -9.53 16.18 -5.99
CA GLU A 107 -10.51 16.41 -4.95
C GLU A 107 -9.88 16.39 -3.56
N GLU A 108 -10.43 17.18 -2.64
CA GLU A 108 -9.82 17.38 -1.32
C GLU A 108 -10.13 16.26 -0.32
N ASP A 109 -11.09 15.42 -0.58
CA ASP A 109 -11.51 14.29 0.26
C ASP A 109 -10.70 13.01 0.01
N LEU A 110 -9.94 12.94 -1.10
CA LEU A 110 -9.07 11.82 -1.37
C LEU A 110 -7.93 11.74 -0.36
N ARG A 111 -7.78 10.58 0.30
CA ARG A 111 -6.72 10.36 1.30
C ARG A 111 -5.32 10.59 0.71
N THR A 112 -5.00 9.94 -0.40
CA THR A 112 -3.70 10.09 -1.07
C THR A 112 -3.72 11.36 -1.92
N ARG A 113 -3.01 12.39 -1.46
CA ARG A 113 -3.04 13.74 -2.05
C ARG A 113 -2.09 13.87 -3.22
N LYS A 114 -0.91 13.30 -3.07
CA LYS A 114 0.15 13.36 -4.09
C LYS A 114 1.05 12.14 -4.00
N ILE A 115 1.43 11.63 -5.16
CA ILE A 115 2.48 10.64 -5.32
C ILE A 115 3.48 11.18 -6.34
N VAL A 116 4.76 11.13 -6.01
CA VAL A 116 5.86 11.40 -6.93
C VAL A 116 6.75 10.16 -6.96
N ILE A 117 7.00 9.67 -8.16
CA ILE A 117 7.89 8.54 -8.40
C ILE A 117 9.03 9.05 -9.28
N ASP A 118 10.23 9.03 -8.74
CA ASP A 118 11.44 9.32 -9.49
C ASP A 118 12.01 8.02 -10.08
N PHE A 119 12.51 8.09 -11.31
CA PHE A 119 13.10 6.95 -12.01
C PHE A 119 14.57 7.19 -12.29
N LYS A 120 15.35 6.13 -12.21
CA LYS A 120 16.74 6.06 -12.67
C LYS A 120 16.90 4.77 -13.47
N ASP A 121 17.42 4.87 -14.69
CA ASP A 121 17.61 3.73 -15.59
C ASP A 121 16.30 2.90 -15.77
N ASN A 122 15.17 3.61 -15.95
CA ASN A 122 13.81 3.06 -16.05
C ASN A 122 13.32 2.26 -14.84
N LYS A 123 13.99 2.35 -13.70
CA LYS A 123 13.56 1.73 -12.44
C LYS A 123 13.17 2.82 -11.43
N PRO A 124 12.13 2.60 -10.61
CA PRO A 124 11.83 3.51 -9.51
C PRO A 124 13.03 3.65 -8.58
N SER A 125 13.44 4.88 -8.32
CA SER A 125 14.57 5.20 -7.43
C SER A 125 14.13 5.91 -6.16
N LYS A 126 12.92 6.51 -6.18
CA LYS A 126 12.34 7.16 -5.01
C LYS A 126 10.84 7.24 -5.13
N PHE A 127 10.15 7.05 -4.04
CA PHE A 127 8.74 7.37 -3.86
C PHE A 127 8.62 8.49 -2.84
N SER A 128 7.81 9.49 -3.15
CA SER A 128 7.37 10.53 -2.19
C SER A 128 5.85 10.57 -2.22
N ILE A 129 5.22 10.31 -1.08
CA ILE A 129 3.77 10.19 -0.96
C ILE A 129 3.28 11.13 0.13
N GLN A 130 2.22 11.85 -0.15
CA GLN A 130 1.53 12.70 0.82
C GLN A 130 0.10 12.20 1.00
N ASN A 131 -0.24 11.81 2.21
CA ASN A 131 -1.59 11.45 2.59
C ASN A 131 -2.16 12.48 3.56
N LYS A 132 -3.48 12.68 3.49
CA LYS A 132 -4.23 13.47 4.46
C LYS A 132 -5.56 12.78 4.73
N ASN A 133 -5.86 12.60 6.00
CA ASN A 133 -7.17 12.13 6.44
C ASN A 133 -7.71 13.12 7.46
N SER A 134 -8.96 13.56 7.30
CA SER A 134 -9.58 14.54 8.17
C SER A 134 -11.05 14.20 8.39
N ASN A 135 -11.48 14.26 9.65
CA ASN A 135 -12.87 14.15 10.04
C ASN A 135 -13.15 15.08 11.24
N TYR A 136 -14.35 15.01 11.81
CA TYR A 136 -14.75 15.86 12.93
C TYR A 136 -13.88 15.69 14.19
N LEU A 137 -13.24 14.54 14.37
CA LEU A 137 -12.50 14.18 15.57
C LEU A 137 -11.00 14.37 15.41
N TYR A 138 -10.45 14.16 14.20
CA TYR A 138 -9.02 14.26 14.00
C TYR A 138 -8.64 14.66 12.56
N THR A 139 -7.43 15.19 12.45
CA THR A 139 -6.72 15.33 11.16
C THR A 139 -5.37 14.62 11.28
N SER A 140 -5.05 13.80 10.27
CA SER A 140 -3.75 13.13 10.12
C SER A 140 -3.14 13.51 8.78
N ILE A 141 -1.87 13.91 8.81
CA ILE A 141 -1.05 14.17 7.62
C ILE A 141 0.12 13.20 7.67
N GLU A 142 0.39 12.53 6.57
CA GLU A 142 1.48 11.56 6.44
C GLU A 142 2.33 11.95 5.22
N ASP A 143 3.62 12.21 5.47
CA ASP A 143 4.64 12.39 4.44
C ASP A 143 5.55 11.16 4.45
N LEU A 144 5.52 10.40 3.37
CA LEU A 144 6.24 9.14 3.24
C LEU A 144 7.30 9.28 2.15
N THR A 145 8.50 8.78 2.42
CA THR A 145 9.58 8.70 1.43
C THR A 145 10.21 7.32 1.48
N PHE A 146 10.38 6.70 0.32
CA PHE A 146 11.02 5.40 0.18
C PHE A 146 12.07 5.45 -0.91
N TYR A 147 13.27 4.99 -0.60
CA TYR A 147 14.36 4.73 -1.54
C TYR A 147 14.61 3.21 -1.53
N PRO A 148 14.35 2.50 -2.64
CA PRO A 148 14.64 1.07 -2.73
C PRO A 148 16.07 0.76 -2.26
N ASP A 149 16.25 -0.34 -1.54
CA ASP A 149 17.53 -0.86 -1.04
C ASP A 149 18.34 0.10 -0.13
N SER A 150 17.73 1.18 0.37
CA SER A 150 18.47 2.20 1.12
C SER A 150 17.77 2.64 2.40
N LEU A 151 16.67 3.36 2.28
CA LEU A 151 16.00 3.92 3.44
C LEU A 151 14.51 4.18 3.20
N TYR A 152 13.76 4.21 4.29
CA TYR A 152 12.40 4.73 4.31
C TYR A 152 12.24 5.78 5.40
N ILE A 153 11.33 6.72 5.15
CA ILE A 153 10.96 7.77 6.08
C ILE A 153 9.43 7.79 6.16
N ILE A 154 8.92 7.74 7.37
CA ILE A 154 7.50 7.90 7.69
C ILE A 154 7.41 9.08 8.64
N HIS A 155 6.73 10.15 8.23
CA HIS A 155 6.45 11.29 9.10
C HIS A 155 4.94 11.47 9.19
N LYS A 156 4.39 11.31 10.38
CA LYS A 156 2.95 11.39 10.65
C LYS A 156 2.67 12.44 11.71
N LYS A 157 1.88 13.43 11.34
CA LYS A 157 1.32 14.43 12.25
C LYS A 157 -0.15 14.19 12.44
N GLN A 158 -0.59 14.07 13.67
CA GLN A 158 -1.99 13.86 14.01
C GLN A 158 -2.43 14.91 15.01
N LYS A 159 -3.56 15.54 14.75
CA LYS A 159 -4.24 16.45 15.68
C LYS A 159 -5.60 15.88 16.00
N VAL A 160 -5.86 15.68 17.28
CA VAL A 160 -7.14 15.17 17.79
C VAL A 160 -7.84 16.31 18.54
N VAL A 161 -9.13 16.53 18.25
CA VAL A 161 -9.94 17.53 18.93
C VAL A 161 -9.96 17.23 20.44
N LEU A 162 -9.67 18.23 21.27
CA LEU A 162 -9.60 18.18 22.73
C LEU A 162 -8.40 17.41 23.34
N LEU A 163 -7.67 16.57 22.56
CA LEU A 163 -6.55 15.77 23.10
C LEU A 163 -5.17 16.29 22.67
N GLY A 164 -5.14 17.27 21.77
CA GLY A 164 -3.87 17.84 21.27
C GLY A 164 -3.32 17.13 20.03
N GLY A 165 -2.03 17.31 19.76
CA GLY A 165 -1.36 16.77 18.58
C GLY A 165 -0.20 15.86 18.94
N ASN A 166 0.05 14.90 18.05
CA ASN A 166 1.23 14.04 18.08
C ASN A 166 2.03 14.22 16.79
N ASP A 167 3.34 14.24 16.92
CA ASP A 167 4.30 14.25 15.82
C ASP A 167 5.16 12.99 15.93
N TYR A 168 5.09 12.14 14.91
CA TYR A 168 5.75 10.84 14.89
C TYR A 168 6.56 10.70 13.60
N LYS A 169 7.86 10.46 13.74
CA LYS A 169 8.77 10.25 12.60
C LYS A 169 9.59 8.99 12.78
N ILE A 170 9.61 8.16 11.75
CA ILE A 170 10.52 7.01 11.63
C ILE A 170 11.47 7.27 10.47
N VAL A 171 12.74 6.95 10.68
CA VAL A 171 13.75 6.82 9.61
C VAL A 171 14.40 5.44 9.78
N GLY A 172 14.17 4.54 8.82
CA GLY A 172 14.82 3.22 8.77
C GLY A 172 15.87 3.21 7.68
N LYS A 173 17.14 3.09 8.04
CA LYS A 173 18.25 2.93 7.10
C LYS A 173 18.66 1.47 7.03
N LEU A 174 18.60 0.89 5.84
CA LEU A 174 19.06 -0.47 5.59
C LEU A 174 20.57 -0.52 5.69
N LYS A 175 21.09 -1.56 6.30
CA LYS A 175 22.52 -1.87 6.32
C LYS A 175 22.75 -3.16 5.54
N ASP A 176 23.72 -3.12 4.67
CA ASP A 176 24.27 -4.28 3.96
C ASP A 176 24.80 -5.34 4.94
#